data_0fce7754d6014e212ac437b45155c6c6
#
_entry.id   0fce7754d6014e212ac437b45155c6c6
#
_cell.length_a   1.000
_cell.length_b   1.000
_cell.length_c   1.000
_cell.angle_alpha   90.00
_cell.angle_beta   90.00
_cell.angle_gamma   90.00
#
_symmetry.space_group_name_H-M   'P 1'
#
loop_
_entity.id
_entity.type
_entity.pdbx_description
1 polymer ?
#
loop_
_entity_poly.entity_id
_entity_poly.type
_entity_poly.pdbx_seq_one_letter_code
_entity_poly.pdbx_strand_id
1 'polypeptide(L)'
;MCKNKIIIKNKRYQPTKKNGYTKETPRDRRLSYIEIPCGECKECKKKRKEMWRLRIENELVDSKSAIFFTGTFSDEAIENIKKQYGVKEENDIATKANRLFLERLRKKYNIK
;
A
#
# COMPACT_ATOMS: atom_id res chain seq x y z
N MET A 1 12.75 18.10 -4.64
CA MET A 1 13.56 16.92 -4.20
C MET A 1 13.49 16.77 -2.69
N CYS A 2 13.33 15.56 -2.19
CA CYS A 2 13.24 15.35 -0.75
C CYS A 2 14.54 15.72 -0.05
N LYS A 3 14.47 16.66 0.91
CA LYS A 3 15.63 17.09 1.71
C LYS A 3 15.94 16.17 2.89
N ASN A 4 14.95 15.42 3.36
CA ASN A 4 15.06 14.55 4.53
C ASN A 4 15.09 13.07 4.08
N LYS A 5 16.15 12.69 3.41
CA LYS A 5 16.33 11.29 2.99
C LYS A 5 16.64 10.40 4.18
N ILE A 6 16.14 9.19 4.14
CA ILE A 6 16.39 8.14 5.14
C ILE A 6 17.34 7.12 4.54
N ILE A 7 18.35 6.73 5.30
CA ILE A 7 19.30 5.70 4.89
C ILE A 7 18.82 4.35 5.43
N ILE A 8 18.58 3.40 4.56
CA ILE A 8 18.22 2.03 4.93
C ILE A 8 19.21 1.02 4.39
N LYS A 9 19.25 -0.15 5.02
CA LYS A 9 20.05 -1.28 4.52
C LYS A 9 19.50 -1.76 3.20
N ASN A 10 20.36 -1.97 2.21
CA ASN A 10 19.96 -2.48 0.91
C ASN A 10 19.53 -3.95 1.05
N LYS A 11 18.25 -4.21 0.79
CA LYS A 11 17.66 -5.56 0.91
C LYS A 11 18.32 -6.60 0.00
N ARG A 12 18.93 -6.18 -1.10
CA ARG A 12 19.65 -7.09 -2.00
C ARG A 12 20.80 -7.80 -1.27
N TYR A 13 21.48 -7.10 -0.37
CA TYR A 13 22.62 -7.62 0.37
C TYR A 13 22.25 -8.08 1.79
N GLN A 14 20.96 -8.27 2.06
CA GLN A 14 20.48 -8.83 3.30
C GLN A 14 19.85 -10.21 3.06
N PRO A 15 19.97 -11.15 4.01
CA PRO A 15 19.30 -12.44 3.87
C PRO A 15 17.78 -12.23 3.85
N THR A 16 17.16 -12.62 2.74
CA THR A 16 15.70 -12.51 2.52
C THR A 16 15.15 -13.81 1.95
N LYS A 17 13.85 -14.01 2.08
CA LYS A 17 13.17 -15.18 1.50
C LYS A 17 13.37 -15.28 -0.02
N LYS A 18 13.47 -14.14 -0.72
CA LYS A 18 13.67 -14.10 -2.18
C LYS A 18 15.04 -14.62 -2.62
N ASN A 19 16.08 -14.41 -1.82
CA ASN A 19 17.45 -14.87 -2.12
C ASN A 19 17.85 -16.13 -1.36
N GLY A 20 16.88 -16.88 -0.81
CA GLY A 20 17.13 -18.10 -0.06
C GLY A 20 17.89 -17.89 1.24
N TYR A 21 17.77 -16.72 1.86
CA TYR A 21 18.49 -16.31 3.07
C TYR A 21 20.01 -16.28 2.90
N THR A 22 20.50 -16.21 1.68
CA THR A 22 21.93 -16.05 1.38
C THR A 22 22.29 -14.57 1.34
N LYS A 23 23.41 -14.24 1.99
CA LYS A 23 23.93 -12.86 2.01
C LYS A 23 24.99 -12.69 0.94
N GLU A 24 24.68 -11.92 -0.10
CA GLU A 24 25.67 -11.50 -1.08
C GLU A 24 26.55 -10.39 -0.50
N THR A 25 27.83 -10.42 -0.83
CA THR A 25 28.75 -9.35 -0.42
C THR A 25 28.80 -8.30 -1.53
N PRO A 26 28.50 -7.03 -1.26
CA PRO A 26 28.57 -6.00 -2.28
C PRO A 26 30.04 -5.73 -2.66
N ARG A 27 30.28 -5.46 -3.96
CA ARG A 27 31.60 -5.08 -4.46
C ARG A 27 32.11 -3.77 -3.83
N ASP A 28 31.18 -2.85 -3.55
CA ASP A 28 31.44 -1.58 -2.87
C ASP A 28 30.60 -1.51 -1.60
N ARG A 29 31.23 -1.16 -0.47
CA ARG A 29 30.55 -0.96 0.81
C ARG A 29 29.42 0.06 0.75
N ARG A 30 29.52 1.06 -0.14
CA ARG A 30 28.47 2.09 -0.35
C ARG A 30 27.15 1.49 -0.83
N LEU A 31 27.21 0.36 -1.53
CA LEU A 31 26.02 -0.34 -2.03
C LEU A 31 25.22 -1.06 -0.92
N SER A 32 25.82 -1.21 0.27
CA SER A 32 25.15 -1.83 1.43
C SER A 32 23.98 -1.00 1.97
N TYR A 33 23.96 0.28 1.65
CA TYR A 33 22.93 1.22 2.11
C TYR A 33 22.37 1.98 0.91
N ILE A 34 21.09 2.28 0.98
CA ILE A 34 20.40 3.09 -0.02
C ILE A 34 19.68 4.25 0.64
N GLU A 35 19.70 5.40 -0.03
CA GLU A 35 18.91 6.56 0.38
C GLU A 35 17.52 6.46 -0.19
N ILE A 36 16.52 6.57 0.66
CA ILE A 36 15.12 6.62 0.26
C ILE A 36 14.48 7.95 0.69
N PRO A 37 13.47 8.44 -0.05
CA PRO A 37 12.72 9.60 0.37
C PRO A 37 12.01 9.36 1.70
N CYS A 38 11.89 10.38 2.55
CA CYS A 38 11.25 10.26 3.87
C CYS A 38 9.74 9.90 3.80
N GLY A 39 9.08 10.19 2.69
CA GLY A 39 7.65 9.92 2.52
C GLY A 39 6.70 10.95 3.14
N GLU A 40 7.16 11.79 4.05
CA GLU A 40 6.31 12.68 4.85
C GLU A 40 6.42 14.17 4.49
N CYS A 41 7.56 14.62 3.95
CA CYS A 41 7.74 16.02 3.56
C CYS A 41 6.79 16.42 2.42
N LYS A 42 6.58 17.71 2.25
CA LYS A 42 5.69 18.28 1.21
C LYS A 42 6.00 17.73 -0.18
N GLU A 43 7.26 17.61 -0.53
CA GLU A 43 7.69 17.10 -1.84
C GLU A 43 7.38 15.62 -2.03
N CYS A 44 7.58 14.81 -0.99
CA CYS A 44 7.21 13.40 -1.03
C CYS A 44 5.70 13.21 -1.14
N LYS A 45 4.92 14.00 -0.41
CA LYS A 45 3.45 13.99 -0.51
C LYS A 45 2.98 14.42 -1.88
N LYS A 46 3.58 15.48 -2.46
CA LYS A 46 3.28 15.94 -3.83
C LYS A 46 3.57 14.85 -4.86
N LYS A 47 4.74 14.24 -4.79
CA LYS A 47 5.13 13.14 -5.69
C LYS A 47 4.18 11.94 -5.58
N ARG A 48 3.78 11.57 -4.37
CA ARG A 48 2.80 10.51 -4.13
C ARG A 48 1.43 10.84 -4.74
N LYS A 49 0.96 12.09 -4.58
CA LYS A 49 -0.27 12.58 -5.19
C LYS A 49 -0.23 12.52 -6.72
N GLU A 50 0.86 12.94 -7.33
CA GLU A 50 1.06 12.86 -8.79
C GLU A 50 1.08 11.41 -9.30
N MET A 51 1.74 10.50 -8.58
CA MET A 51 1.74 9.08 -8.93
C MET A 51 0.33 8.48 -8.88
N TRP A 52 -0.47 8.82 -7.86
CA TRP A 52 -1.86 8.38 -7.79
C TRP A 52 -2.72 8.96 -8.90
N ARG A 53 -2.53 10.24 -9.21
CA ARG A 53 -3.21 10.89 -10.33
C ARG A 53 -2.96 10.17 -11.64
N LEU A 54 -1.69 9.88 -11.96
CA LEU A 54 -1.32 9.16 -13.17
C LEU A 54 -1.93 7.74 -13.24
N ARG A 55 -1.95 7.03 -12.12
CA ARG A 55 -2.60 5.71 -12.07
C ARG A 55 -4.10 5.80 -12.35
N ILE A 56 -4.78 6.74 -11.72
CA ILE A 56 -6.22 6.96 -11.93
C ILE A 56 -6.49 7.37 -13.37
N GLU A 57 -5.70 8.28 -13.95
CA GLU A 57 -5.85 8.70 -15.35
C GLU A 57 -5.68 7.52 -16.31
N ASN A 58 -4.68 6.65 -16.10
CA ASN A 58 -4.49 5.46 -16.91
C ASN A 58 -5.65 4.46 -16.79
N GLU A 59 -6.13 4.23 -15.57
CA GLU A 59 -7.30 3.36 -15.34
C GLU A 59 -8.58 3.92 -16.00
N LEU A 60 -8.76 5.24 -16.01
CA LEU A 60 -9.90 5.89 -16.67
C LEU A 60 -9.86 5.75 -18.18
N VAL A 61 -8.68 5.74 -18.80
CA VAL A 61 -8.53 5.50 -20.25
C VAL A 61 -8.99 4.09 -20.64
N ASP A 62 -8.65 3.10 -19.82
CA ASP A 62 -8.98 1.69 -20.09
C ASP A 62 -10.41 1.32 -19.64
N SER A 63 -11.03 2.12 -18.80
CA SER A 63 -12.37 1.86 -18.25
C SER A 63 -13.46 2.48 -19.11
N LYS A 64 -14.59 1.80 -19.20
CA LYS A 64 -15.78 2.34 -19.87
C LYS A 64 -16.48 3.43 -19.05
N SER A 65 -16.42 3.34 -17.74
CA SER A 65 -17.02 4.29 -16.81
C SER A 65 -16.31 4.24 -15.47
N ALA A 66 -16.38 5.33 -14.74
CA ALA A 66 -15.89 5.43 -13.38
C ALA A 66 -16.92 6.11 -12.48
N ILE A 67 -17.04 5.65 -11.25
CA ILE A 67 -17.89 6.24 -10.24
C ILE A 67 -17.05 6.57 -9.00
N PHE A 68 -17.36 7.69 -8.38
CA PHE A 68 -16.83 8.01 -7.06
C PHE A 68 -17.78 7.45 -6.00
N PHE A 69 -17.26 6.58 -5.14
CA PHE A 69 -18.01 5.94 -4.09
C PHE A 69 -17.46 6.30 -2.72
N THR A 70 -18.35 6.70 -1.81
CA THR A 70 -18.02 6.91 -0.40
C THR A 70 -18.85 5.96 0.44
N GLY A 71 -18.20 5.07 1.16
CA GLY A 71 -18.84 4.15 2.09
C GLY A 71 -18.61 4.58 3.53
N THR A 72 -19.64 4.47 4.35
CA THR A 72 -19.57 4.67 5.79
C THR A 72 -19.97 3.40 6.53
N PHE A 73 -19.51 3.25 7.75
CA PHE A 73 -19.81 2.09 8.59
C PHE A 73 -20.76 2.50 9.73
N SER A 74 -21.74 1.67 10.01
CA SER A 74 -22.50 1.78 11.25
C SER A 74 -21.68 1.29 12.44
N ASP A 75 -22.00 1.78 13.64
CA ASP A 75 -21.33 1.34 14.87
C ASP A 75 -21.45 -0.18 15.08
N GLU A 76 -22.61 -0.75 14.76
CA GLU A 76 -22.83 -2.20 14.80
C GLU A 76 -21.90 -2.97 13.85
N ALA A 77 -21.70 -2.44 12.63
CA ALA A 77 -20.81 -3.09 11.66
C ALA A 77 -19.35 -3.07 12.15
N ILE A 78 -18.93 -1.97 12.76
CA ILE A 78 -17.59 -1.82 13.35
C ILE A 78 -17.41 -2.83 14.48
N GLU A 79 -18.37 -2.93 15.40
CA GLU A 79 -18.33 -3.87 16.52
C GLU A 79 -18.32 -5.34 16.05
N ASN A 80 -19.10 -5.67 15.03
CA ASN A 80 -19.13 -7.01 14.45
C ASN A 80 -17.77 -7.39 13.83
N ILE A 81 -17.12 -6.46 13.12
CA ILE A 81 -15.79 -6.70 12.55
C ILE A 81 -14.75 -6.87 13.65
N LYS A 82 -14.78 -6.05 14.70
CA LYS A 82 -13.90 -6.20 15.86
C LYS A 82 -14.02 -7.58 16.52
N LYS A 83 -15.23 -8.03 16.75
CA LYS A 83 -15.51 -9.32 17.38
C LYS A 83 -15.13 -10.50 16.48
N GLN A 84 -15.50 -10.44 15.22
CA GLN A 84 -15.34 -11.54 14.29
C GLN A 84 -13.89 -11.76 13.85
N TYR A 85 -13.11 -10.68 13.67
CA TYR A 85 -11.74 -10.73 13.15
C TYR A 85 -10.67 -10.32 14.15
N GLY A 86 -11.04 -9.93 15.37
CA GLY A 86 -10.11 -9.53 16.44
C GLY A 86 -9.32 -8.27 16.13
N VAL A 87 -9.82 -7.41 15.24
CA VAL A 87 -9.16 -6.18 14.82
C VAL A 87 -9.58 -5.03 15.74
N LYS A 88 -8.63 -4.25 16.24
CA LYS A 88 -8.86 -3.17 17.20
C LYS A 88 -8.67 -1.78 16.60
N GLU A 89 -7.69 -1.64 15.69
CA GLU A 89 -7.34 -0.36 15.07
C GLU A 89 -8.36 0.06 14.01
N GLU A 90 -8.74 1.33 13.98
CA GLU A 90 -9.73 1.87 13.03
C GLU A 90 -9.33 1.66 11.57
N ASN A 91 -8.06 1.91 11.25
CA ASN A 91 -7.55 1.70 9.90
C ASN A 91 -7.60 0.24 9.45
N ASP A 92 -7.35 -0.69 10.35
CA ASP A 92 -7.41 -2.13 10.07
C ASP A 92 -8.86 -2.60 9.90
N ILE A 93 -9.79 -2.04 10.66
CA ILE A 93 -11.23 -2.27 10.51
C ILE A 93 -11.69 -1.82 9.12
N ALA A 94 -11.33 -0.60 8.72
CA ALA A 94 -11.66 -0.06 7.40
C ALA A 94 -11.05 -0.89 6.27
N THR A 95 -9.80 -1.30 6.39
CA THR A 95 -9.10 -2.15 5.43
C THR A 95 -9.77 -3.51 5.30
N LYS A 96 -10.14 -4.14 6.41
CA LYS A 96 -10.82 -5.42 6.43
C LYS A 96 -12.21 -5.34 5.80
N ALA A 97 -12.99 -4.33 6.17
CA ALA A 97 -14.31 -4.11 5.62
C ALA A 97 -14.29 -3.87 4.11
N ASN A 98 -13.36 -3.04 3.63
CA ASN A 98 -13.19 -2.77 2.20
C ASN A 98 -12.80 -4.05 1.43
N ARG A 99 -11.90 -4.85 1.96
CA ARG A 99 -11.52 -6.14 1.36
C ARG A 99 -12.70 -7.08 1.24
N LEU A 100 -13.50 -7.24 2.30
CA LEU A 100 -14.69 -8.07 2.30
C LEU A 100 -15.75 -7.57 1.30
N PHE A 101 -15.94 -6.27 1.21
CA PHE A 101 -16.83 -5.67 0.24
C PHE A 101 -16.40 -5.98 -1.20
N LEU A 102 -15.14 -5.79 -1.55
CA LEU A 102 -14.60 -6.09 -2.86
C LEU A 102 -14.69 -7.58 -3.20
N GLU A 103 -14.42 -8.47 -2.24
CA GLU A 103 -14.56 -9.92 -2.43
C GLU A 103 -16.02 -10.29 -2.75
N ARG A 104 -16.99 -9.71 -2.03
CA ARG A 104 -18.42 -9.94 -2.28
C ARG A 104 -18.85 -9.45 -3.66
N LEU A 105 -18.37 -8.26 -4.08
CA LEU A 105 -18.62 -7.75 -5.43
C LEU A 105 -18.05 -8.68 -6.49
N ARG A 106 -16.81 -9.12 -6.37
CA ARG A 106 -16.16 -10.04 -7.30
C ARG A 106 -16.93 -11.35 -7.43
N LYS A 107 -17.36 -11.94 -6.32
CA LYS A 107 -18.16 -13.16 -6.32
C LYS A 107 -19.52 -12.96 -6.98
N LYS A 108 -20.22 -11.87 -6.64
CA LYS A 108 -21.56 -11.57 -7.18
C LYS A 108 -21.56 -11.36 -8.68
N TYR A 109 -20.56 -10.64 -9.20
CA TYR A 109 -20.48 -10.27 -10.62
C TYR A 109 -19.49 -11.11 -11.42
N ASN A 110 -18.90 -12.12 -10.80
CA ASN A 110 -17.92 -13.03 -11.43
C ASN A 110 -16.75 -12.27 -12.09
N ILE A 111 -16.30 -11.20 -11.47
CA ILE A 111 -15.17 -10.36 -11.91
C ILE A 111 -13.88 -11.01 -11.42
N LYS A 112 -12.95 -11.24 -12.33
CA LYS A 112 -11.62 -11.77 -12.03
C LYS A 112 -10.66 -10.68 -11.55
#